data_b2ae2dcce57759940f454a7e19efb2fb
#
_entry.id   b2ae2dcce57759940f454a7e19efb2fb
#
_cell.length_a   1.000
_cell.length_b   1.000
_cell.length_c   1.000
_cell.angle_alpha   90.00
_cell.angle_beta   90.00
_cell.angle_gamma   90.00
#
_symmetry.space_group_name_H-M   'P 1'
#
loop_
_entity.id
_entity.type
_entity.pdbx_description
1 polymer ?
#
loop_
_entity_poly.entity_id
_entity_poly.type
_entity_poly.pdbx_seq_one_letter_code
_entity_poly.pdbx_strand_id
1 'polypeptide(L)'
;MDAGEAEQSMPVISRKEHDHLGMLDYNKDQEDKLLRVIITELKPRLASQMLPGLPAYILFMLIRHLDHINDDKNVRTLIQGAIAQVKKTIKKRGQTDIGLKTLWLSNTLRLLHCLKQYSGEAQFQAQSTPSQVQHCLRSAPSPLSRLKLKLIIQEL
;
A
#
# COMPACT_ATOMS: atom_id res chain seq x y z
N MET A 1 -8.74 53.86 0.42
CA MET A 1 -8.06 52.81 1.21
C MET A 1 -8.63 51.49 0.81
N ASP A 2 -8.08 50.91 -0.24
CA ASP A 2 -8.48 49.58 -0.67
C ASP A 2 -7.54 48.56 -0.01
N ALA A 3 -8.05 47.90 1.00
CA ALA A 3 -7.43 46.68 1.49
C ALA A 3 -7.73 45.61 0.45
N GLY A 4 -6.79 45.41 -0.46
CA GLY A 4 -6.85 44.30 -1.39
C GLY A 4 -6.80 42.99 -0.58
N GLU A 5 -7.94 42.34 -0.44
CA GLU A 5 -8.00 40.98 -0.02
C GLU A 5 -7.25 40.16 -1.06
N ALA A 6 -6.05 39.73 -0.70
CA ALA A 6 -5.36 38.72 -1.45
C ALA A 6 -6.19 37.43 -1.28
N GLU A 7 -7.11 37.17 -2.22
CA GLU A 7 -7.66 35.86 -2.41
C GLU A 7 -6.49 34.89 -2.61
N GLN A 8 -6.13 34.20 -1.55
CA GLN A 8 -5.30 33.00 -1.66
C GLN A 8 -6.14 31.98 -2.44
N SER A 9 -5.98 32.00 -3.75
CA SER A 9 -6.54 30.98 -4.60
C SER A 9 -5.90 29.64 -4.16
N MET A 10 -6.70 28.78 -3.53
CA MET A 10 -6.30 27.41 -3.31
C MET A 10 -5.86 26.81 -4.64
N PRO A 11 -4.74 26.07 -4.69
CA PRO A 11 -4.34 25.41 -5.92
C PRO A 11 -5.47 24.49 -6.35
N VAL A 12 -6.00 24.74 -7.53
CA VAL A 12 -7.00 23.88 -8.15
C VAL A 12 -6.28 22.56 -8.47
N ILE A 13 -6.52 21.54 -7.64
CA ILE A 13 -6.01 20.20 -7.89
C ILE A 13 -6.59 19.75 -9.23
N SER A 14 -5.71 19.53 -10.22
CA SER A 14 -6.15 19.10 -11.54
C SER A 14 -6.87 17.75 -11.46
N ARG A 15 -7.82 17.53 -12.36
CA ARG A 15 -8.59 16.28 -12.43
C ARG A 15 -7.69 15.03 -12.49
N LYS A 16 -6.49 15.17 -13.07
CA LYS A 16 -5.48 14.10 -13.14
C LYS A 16 -4.89 13.75 -11.78
N GLU A 17 -4.72 14.71 -10.89
CA GLU A 17 -4.24 14.45 -9.52
C GLU A 17 -5.30 13.74 -8.68
N HIS A 18 -6.60 14.01 -8.92
CA HIS A 18 -7.69 13.30 -8.27
C HIS A 18 -7.74 11.80 -8.61
N ASP A 19 -7.43 11.44 -9.85
CA ASP A 19 -7.45 10.05 -10.31
C ASP A 19 -6.34 9.21 -9.68
N HIS A 20 -5.28 9.85 -9.14
CA HIS A 20 -4.15 9.20 -8.50
C HIS A 20 -4.16 9.26 -6.96
N LEU A 21 -5.25 9.76 -6.35
CA LEU A 21 -5.39 9.77 -4.89
C LEU A 21 -5.36 8.34 -4.32
N GLY A 22 -4.48 8.12 -3.35
CA GLY A 22 -4.27 6.81 -2.75
C GLY A 22 -3.43 5.86 -3.62
N MET A 23 -2.65 6.42 -4.55
CA MET A 23 -1.68 5.68 -5.36
C MET A 23 -0.31 6.36 -5.25
N LEU A 24 0.75 5.55 -5.29
CA LEU A 24 2.13 6.01 -5.33
C LEU A 24 2.84 5.41 -6.53
N ASP A 25 3.54 6.25 -7.26
CA ASP A 25 4.45 5.82 -8.32
C ASP A 25 5.87 5.69 -7.76
N TYR A 26 6.69 4.86 -8.38
CA TYR A 26 8.10 4.69 -8.03
C TYR A 26 8.93 4.29 -9.24
N ASN A 27 10.23 4.57 -9.16
CA ASN A 27 11.16 4.14 -10.19
C ASN A 27 11.47 2.64 -10.00
N LYS A 28 11.15 1.85 -11.01
CA LYS A 28 11.32 0.40 -11.03
C LYS A 28 12.76 -0.04 -10.74
N ASP A 29 13.72 0.69 -11.26
CA ASP A 29 15.15 0.40 -11.04
C ASP A 29 15.56 0.55 -9.57
N GLN A 30 14.76 1.23 -8.77
CA GLN A 30 14.97 1.44 -7.34
C GLN A 30 14.08 0.58 -6.45
N GLU A 31 13.37 -0.40 -7.01
CA GLU A 31 12.44 -1.25 -6.26
C GLU A 31 13.11 -1.94 -5.06
N ASP A 32 14.27 -2.55 -5.27
CA ASP A 32 15.02 -3.22 -4.20
C ASP A 32 15.42 -2.27 -3.08
N LYS A 33 15.84 -1.06 -3.43
CA LYS A 33 16.19 -0.01 -2.46
C LYS A 33 14.95 0.45 -1.70
N LEU A 34 13.84 0.65 -2.39
CA LEU A 34 12.56 1.06 -1.82
C LEU A 34 12.06 0.04 -0.80
N LEU A 35 12.04 -1.24 -1.17
CA LEU A 35 11.64 -2.33 -0.28
C LEU A 35 12.56 -2.45 0.93
N ARG A 36 13.85 -2.24 0.74
CA ARG A 36 14.82 -2.26 1.84
C ARG A 36 14.55 -1.13 2.83
N VAL A 37 14.31 0.08 2.36
CA VAL A 37 13.98 1.24 3.21
C VAL A 37 12.67 1.03 3.97
N ILE A 38 11.63 0.56 3.30
CA ILE A 38 10.31 0.37 3.90
C ILE A 38 10.31 -0.80 4.89
N ILE A 39 11.02 -1.88 4.60
CA ILE A 39 10.94 -3.14 5.34
C ILE A 39 12.15 -3.34 6.25
N THR A 40 13.33 -3.46 5.67
CA THR A 40 14.54 -3.88 6.42
C THR A 40 15.05 -2.80 7.35
N GLU A 41 15.05 -1.55 6.93
CA GLU A 41 15.59 -0.43 7.70
C GLU A 41 14.58 0.16 8.69
N LEU A 42 13.33 -0.23 8.62
CA LEU A 42 12.31 0.24 9.56
C LEU A 42 12.52 -0.38 10.94
N LYS A 43 12.82 0.47 11.92
CA LYS A 43 12.98 0.05 13.32
C LYS A 43 11.61 0.03 14.01
N PRO A 44 11.31 -1.01 14.83
CA PRO A 44 10.04 -1.09 15.57
C PRO A 44 9.76 0.14 16.44
N ARG A 45 10.78 0.71 17.03
CA ARG A 45 10.67 1.92 17.84
C ARG A 45 10.21 3.13 17.04
N LEU A 46 10.72 3.29 15.82
CA LEU A 46 10.29 4.35 14.90
C LEU A 46 8.87 4.08 14.40
N ALA A 47 8.57 2.84 14.07
CA ALA A 47 7.25 2.43 13.58
C ALA A 47 6.15 2.68 14.62
N SER A 48 6.44 2.56 15.92
CA SER A 48 5.48 2.86 16.99
C SER A 48 5.08 4.34 17.06
N GLN A 49 5.89 5.22 16.50
CA GLN A 49 5.62 6.66 16.44
C GLN A 49 4.89 7.08 15.15
N MET A 50 4.75 6.16 14.20
CA MET A 50 4.04 6.36 12.95
C MET A 50 2.58 5.95 13.06
N LEU A 51 1.80 6.29 12.04
CA LEU A 51 0.45 5.75 11.89
C LEU A 51 0.48 4.22 11.84
N PRO A 52 -0.36 3.52 12.62
CA PRO A 52 -0.42 2.06 12.57
C PRO A 52 -0.68 1.54 11.17
N GLY A 53 0.14 0.60 10.72
CA GLY A 53 0.01 0.01 9.40
C GLY A 53 0.50 0.88 8.23
N LEU A 54 1.22 1.97 8.49
CA LEU A 54 1.75 2.83 7.44
C LEU A 54 2.59 2.09 6.40
N PRO A 55 3.53 1.20 6.75
CA PRO A 55 4.28 0.42 5.76
C PRO A 55 3.37 -0.41 4.83
N ALA A 56 2.34 -1.04 5.40
CA ALA A 56 1.35 -1.77 4.61
C ALA A 56 0.57 -0.87 3.65
N TYR A 57 0.17 0.31 4.09
CA TYR A 57 -0.50 1.28 3.23
C TYR A 57 0.38 1.81 2.11
N ILE A 58 1.66 2.05 2.37
CA ILE A 58 2.61 2.47 1.32
C ILE A 58 2.72 1.37 0.25
N LEU A 59 2.92 0.13 0.64
CA LEU A 59 2.99 -1.00 -0.28
C LEU A 59 1.67 -1.16 -1.06
N PHE A 60 0.55 -1.00 -0.38
CA PHE A 60 -0.77 -1.06 -1.02
C PHE A 60 -0.97 0.05 -2.07
N MET A 61 -0.57 1.27 -1.77
CA MET A 61 -0.65 2.39 -2.73
C MET A 61 0.23 2.18 -3.96
N LEU A 62 1.41 1.59 -3.79
CA LEU A 62 2.30 1.22 -4.90
C LEU A 62 1.66 0.13 -5.77
N ILE A 63 1.07 -0.88 -5.16
CA ILE A 63 0.38 -1.97 -5.87
C ILE A 63 -0.82 -1.43 -6.64
N ARG A 64 -1.61 -0.56 -6.04
CA ARG A 64 -2.77 0.06 -6.71
C ARG A 64 -2.36 0.86 -7.94
N HIS A 65 -1.27 1.59 -7.88
CA HIS A 65 -0.76 2.34 -9.04
C HIS A 65 -0.38 1.41 -10.17
N LEU A 66 0.37 0.34 -9.89
CA LEU A 66 0.75 -0.64 -10.91
C LEU A 66 -0.46 -1.35 -11.52
N ASP A 67 -1.44 -1.68 -10.71
CA ASP A 67 -2.69 -2.27 -11.20
C ASP A 67 -3.47 -1.28 -12.09
N HIS A 68 -3.52 -0.01 -11.69
CA HIS A 68 -4.19 1.04 -12.45
C HIS A 68 -3.59 1.24 -13.86
N ILE A 69 -2.27 1.15 -13.99
CA ILE A 69 -1.58 1.23 -15.28
C ILE A 69 -1.51 -0.12 -16.02
N ASN A 70 -2.19 -1.14 -15.52
CA ASN A 70 -2.23 -2.50 -16.07
C ASN A 70 -0.86 -3.19 -16.19
N ASP A 71 0.03 -2.92 -15.24
CA ASP A 71 1.36 -3.53 -15.18
C ASP A 71 1.37 -4.76 -14.27
N ASP A 72 0.70 -5.81 -14.67
CA ASP A 72 0.53 -7.04 -13.89
C ASP A 72 1.85 -7.72 -13.53
N LYS A 73 2.84 -7.66 -14.43
CA LYS A 73 4.16 -8.22 -14.17
C LYS A 73 4.82 -7.56 -12.97
N ASN A 74 4.73 -6.24 -12.90
CA ASN A 74 5.34 -5.47 -11.83
C ASN A 74 4.53 -5.52 -10.52
N VAL A 75 3.21 -5.69 -10.59
CA VAL A 75 2.39 -6.02 -9.42
C VAL A 75 2.90 -7.30 -8.76
N ARG A 76 3.07 -8.35 -9.56
CA ARG A 76 3.57 -9.66 -9.08
C ARG A 76 4.96 -9.55 -8.49
N THR A 77 5.90 -8.91 -9.20
CA THR A 77 7.27 -8.73 -8.73
C THR A 77 7.36 -7.92 -7.44
N LEU A 78 6.57 -6.86 -7.32
CA LEU A 78 6.55 -6.03 -6.11
C LEU A 78 6.03 -6.81 -4.91
N ILE A 79 4.93 -7.53 -5.05
CA ILE A 79 4.35 -8.34 -3.97
C ILE A 79 5.31 -9.44 -3.54
N GLN A 80 5.86 -10.18 -4.50
CA GLN A 80 6.83 -11.25 -4.21
C GLN A 80 8.09 -10.71 -3.55
N GLY A 81 8.61 -9.59 -4.05
CA GLY A 81 9.77 -8.91 -3.49
C GLY A 81 9.54 -8.41 -2.05
N ALA A 82 8.38 -7.83 -1.79
CA ALA A 82 8.00 -7.37 -0.45
C ALA A 82 7.94 -8.54 0.55
N ILE A 83 7.29 -9.64 0.18
CA ILE A 83 7.18 -10.82 1.04
C ILE A 83 8.54 -11.47 1.27
N ALA A 84 9.36 -11.60 0.23
CA ALA A 84 10.72 -12.13 0.37
C ALA A 84 11.55 -11.26 1.33
N GLN A 85 11.44 -9.95 1.24
CA GLN A 85 12.16 -9.01 2.10
C GLN A 85 11.68 -9.10 3.56
N VAL A 86 10.37 -9.24 3.80
CA VAL A 86 9.80 -9.45 5.14
C VAL A 86 10.33 -10.75 5.73
N LYS A 87 10.25 -11.85 5.00
CA LYS A 87 10.75 -13.15 5.44
C LYS A 87 12.24 -13.11 5.80
N LYS A 88 13.05 -12.49 4.94
CA LYS A 88 14.48 -12.32 5.17
C LYS A 88 14.77 -11.50 6.43
N THR A 89 14.06 -10.42 6.63
CA THR A 89 14.21 -9.54 7.80
C THR A 89 13.84 -10.25 9.09
N ILE A 90 12.73 -10.97 9.11
CA ILE A 90 12.29 -11.76 10.27
C ILE A 90 13.29 -12.87 10.58
N LYS A 91 13.76 -13.59 9.58
CA LYS A 91 14.73 -14.68 9.75
C LYS A 91 16.05 -14.16 10.32
N LYS A 92 16.51 -13.00 9.86
CA LYS A 92 17.81 -12.44 10.25
C LYS A 92 17.79 -11.80 11.64
N ARG A 93 16.73 -11.07 12.00
CA ARG A 93 16.68 -10.25 13.23
C ARG A 93 15.50 -10.59 14.14
N GLY A 94 14.46 -11.21 13.62
CA GLY A 94 13.22 -11.45 14.35
C GLY A 94 13.31 -12.53 15.43
N GLN A 95 14.37 -13.33 15.48
CA GLN A 95 14.52 -14.37 16.52
C GLN A 95 14.79 -13.77 17.90
N THR A 96 15.45 -12.60 17.95
CA THR A 96 15.78 -11.88 19.16
C THR A 96 14.93 -10.63 19.39
N ASP A 97 14.18 -10.21 18.40
CA ASP A 97 13.37 -8.99 18.43
C ASP A 97 11.89 -9.31 18.19
N ILE A 98 11.15 -9.47 19.29
CA ILE A 98 9.70 -9.70 19.28
C ILE A 98 8.95 -8.50 18.68
N GLY A 99 9.42 -7.28 18.94
CA GLY A 99 8.84 -6.06 18.36
C GLY A 99 8.87 -6.06 16.85
N LEU A 100 9.98 -6.51 16.27
CA LEU A 100 10.13 -6.64 14.82
C LEU A 100 9.19 -7.70 14.22
N LYS A 101 9.08 -8.86 14.86
CA LYS A 101 8.12 -9.89 14.45
C LYS A 101 6.68 -9.39 14.47
N THR A 102 6.28 -8.76 15.57
CA THR A 102 4.93 -8.23 15.74
C THR A 102 4.63 -7.14 14.72
N LEU A 103 5.57 -6.25 14.46
CA LEU A 103 5.47 -5.20 13.45
C LEU A 103 5.14 -5.80 12.08
N TRP A 104 5.93 -6.77 11.64
CA TRP A 104 5.77 -7.32 10.28
C TRP A 104 4.63 -8.31 10.17
N LEU A 105 4.30 -9.04 11.20
CA LEU A 105 3.09 -9.86 11.22
C LEU A 105 1.85 -8.96 11.06
N SER A 106 1.78 -7.89 11.83
CA SER A 106 0.68 -6.91 11.76
C SER A 106 0.58 -6.22 10.40
N ASN A 107 1.70 -5.74 9.86
CA ASN A 107 1.71 -5.09 8.56
C ASN A 107 1.40 -6.04 7.41
N THR A 108 1.91 -7.26 7.44
CA THR A 108 1.60 -8.28 6.42
C THR A 108 0.11 -8.62 6.42
N LEU A 109 -0.47 -8.81 7.60
CA LEU A 109 -1.89 -9.06 7.73
C LEU A 109 -2.73 -7.88 7.23
N ARG A 110 -2.33 -6.65 7.55
CA ARG A 110 -2.97 -5.43 7.07
C ARG A 110 -2.91 -5.31 5.55
N LEU A 111 -1.75 -5.57 4.97
CA LEU A 111 -1.57 -5.55 3.52
C LEU A 111 -2.47 -6.59 2.83
N LEU A 112 -2.49 -7.82 3.34
CA LEU A 112 -3.35 -8.88 2.83
C LEU A 112 -4.83 -8.49 2.89
N HIS A 113 -5.25 -7.89 4.00
CA HIS A 113 -6.62 -7.41 4.17
C HIS A 113 -6.98 -6.31 3.14
N CYS A 114 -6.10 -5.35 2.94
CA CYS A 114 -6.27 -4.30 1.93
C CYS A 114 -6.37 -4.89 0.51
N LEU A 115 -5.51 -5.84 0.17
CA LEU A 115 -5.52 -6.48 -1.14
C LEU A 115 -6.79 -7.29 -1.38
N LYS A 116 -7.27 -8.02 -0.38
CA LYS A 116 -8.51 -8.78 -0.48
C LYS A 116 -9.74 -7.88 -0.62
N GLN A 117 -9.80 -6.78 0.12
CA GLN A 117 -10.85 -5.78 -0.07
C GLN A 117 -10.82 -5.19 -1.47
N TYR A 118 -9.65 -4.80 -1.92
CA TYR A 118 -9.44 -4.22 -3.24
C TYR A 118 -9.81 -5.20 -4.36
N SER A 119 -9.51 -6.50 -4.20
CA SER A 119 -9.91 -7.55 -5.15
C SER A 119 -11.41 -7.86 -5.15
N GLY A 120 -12.19 -7.26 -4.25
CA GLY A 120 -13.64 -7.36 -4.21
C GLY A 120 -14.19 -8.58 -3.45
N GLU A 121 -13.43 -9.15 -2.51
CA GLU A 121 -13.94 -10.21 -1.64
C GLU A 121 -14.97 -9.65 -0.66
N ALA A 122 -16.24 -10.05 -0.82
CA ALA A 122 -17.38 -9.49 -0.09
C ALA A 122 -17.27 -9.63 1.43
N GLN A 123 -16.71 -10.73 1.95
CA GLN A 123 -16.57 -10.94 3.38
C GLN A 123 -15.57 -9.95 4.03
N PHE A 124 -14.57 -9.46 3.28
CA PHE A 124 -13.66 -8.43 3.77
C PHE A 124 -14.25 -7.03 3.68
N GLN A 125 -15.10 -6.77 2.71
CA GLN A 125 -15.84 -5.51 2.60
C GLN A 125 -16.85 -5.35 3.73
N ALA A 126 -17.53 -6.43 4.13
CA ALA A 126 -18.51 -6.42 5.21
C ALA A 126 -17.91 -6.12 6.59
N GLN A 127 -16.64 -6.40 6.80
CA GLN A 127 -15.91 -6.16 8.05
C GLN A 127 -15.32 -4.74 8.14
N SER A 128 -15.45 -3.94 7.10
CA SER A 128 -14.83 -2.63 7.00
C SER A 128 -15.86 -1.52 7.23
N THR A 129 -15.40 -0.39 7.74
CA THR A 129 -16.25 0.80 7.83
C THR A 129 -16.55 1.33 6.43
N PRO A 130 -17.69 2.02 6.21
CA PRO A 130 -18.03 2.63 4.90
C PRO A 130 -16.91 3.53 4.36
N SER A 131 -16.22 4.26 5.24
CA SER A 131 -15.09 5.11 4.88
C SER A 131 -13.90 4.32 4.34
N GLN A 132 -13.56 3.19 4.97
CA GLN A 132 -12.49 2.29 4.51
C GLN A 132 -12.83 1.66 3.16
N VAL A 133 -14.06 1.21 3.00
CA VAL A 133 -14.55 0.65 1.73
C VAL A 133 -14.48 1.69 0.62
N GLN A 134 -14.95 2.91 0.87
CA GLN A 134 -14.87 4.01 -0.11
C GLN A 134 -13.42 4.34 -0.49
N HIS A 135 -12.51 4.35 0.49
CA HIS A 135 -11.10 4.64 0.23
C HIS A 135 -10.47 3.56 -0.65
N CYS A 136 -10.79 2.30 -0.41
CA CYS A 136 -10.34 1.17 -1.24
C CYS A 136 -11.02 1.14 -2.62
N LEU A 137 -12.26 1.60 -2.74
CA LEU A 137 -13.05 1.52 -3.97
C LEU A 137 -12.94 2.76 -4.88
N ARG A 138 -12.27 3.83 -4.45
CA ARG A 138 -12.11 5.05 -5.26
C ARG A 138 -11.51 4.83 -6.64
N SER A 139 -10.83 3.72 -6.83
CA SER A 139 -10.30 3.26 -8.11
C SER A 139 -10.56 1.77 -8.22
N ALA A 140 -11.85 1.39 -8.24
CA ALA A 140 -12.22 -0.02 -8.32
C ALA A 140 -11.54 -0.68 -9.54
N PRO A 141 -10.82 -1.80 -9.34
CA PRO A 141 -10.21 -2.50 -10.45
C PRO A 141 -11.30 -3.03 -11.40
N SER A 142 -10.96 -3.16 -12.67
CA SER A 142 -11.82 -3.86 -13.63
C SER A 142 -12.06 -5.30 -13.16
N PRO A 143 -13.14 -5.96 -13.61
CA PRO A 143 -13.38 -7.37 -13.27
C PRO A 143 -12.20 -8.29 -13.60
N LEU A 144 -11.48 -8.00 -14.69
CA LEU A 144 -10.30 -8.75 -15.11
C LEU A 144 -9.12 -8.53 -14.15
N SER A 145 -8.87 -7.29 -13.72
CA SER A 145 -7.86 -6.96 -12.73
C SER A 145 -8.16 -7.63 -11.37
N ARG A 146 -9.41 -7.66 -10.96
CA ARG A 146 -9.82 -8.35 -9.73
C ARG A 146 -9.49 -9.84 -9.77
N LEU A 147 -9.75 -10.50 -10.89
CA LEU A 147 -9.44 -11.90 -11.08
C LEU A 147 -7.93 -12.15 -11.01
N LYS A 148 -7.14 -11.34 -11.71
CA LYS A 148 -5.68 -11.42 -11.69
C LYS A 148 -5.11 -11.23 -10.30
N LEU A 149 -5.58 -10.23 -9.55
CA LEU A 149 -5.17 -10.00 -8.17
C LEU A 149 -5.50 -11.17 -7.25
N LYS A 150 -6.69 -11.76 -7.38
CA LYS A 150 -7.06 -12.96 -6.63
C LYS A 150 -6.11 -14.11 -6.88
N LEU A 151 -5.74 -14.35 -8.14
CA LEU A 151 -4.78 -15.40 -8.51
C LEU A 151 -3.40 -15.13 -7.90
N ILE A 152 -2.91 -13.89 -7.96
CA ILE A 152 -1.62 -13.51 -7.35
C ILE A 152 -1.65 -13.71 -5.82
N ILE A 153 -2.73 -13.32 -5.16
CA ILE A 153 -2.89 -13.48 -3.71
C ILE A 153 -2.91 -14.96 -3.32
N GLN A 154 -3.52 -15.83 -4.12
CA GLN A 154 -3.57 -17.28 -3.85
C GLN A 154 -2.20 -17.95 -4.01
N GLU A 155 -1.30 -17.40 -4.83
CA GLU A 155 0.07 -17.89 -4.99
C GLU A 155 1.00 -17.54 -3.82
N LEU A 156 0.59 -16.65 -2.95
CA LEU A 156 1.36 -16.20 -1.79
C LEU A 156 1.12 -17.09 -0.57
#